data_f37b6fba33230449f45a4112cb9cbbf0
#
_entry.id   f37b6fba33230449f45a4112cb9cbbf0
#
_cell.length_a   1.000
_cell.length_b   1.000
_cell.length_c   1.000
_cell.angle_alpha   90.00
_cell.angle_beta   90.00
_cell.angle_gamma   90.00
#
_symmetry.space_group_name_H-M   'P 1'
#
loop_
_entity.id
_entity.type
_entity.pdbx_description
1 polymer ?
#
loop_
_entity_poly.entity_id
_entity_poly.type
_entity_poly.pdbx_seq_one_letter_code
_entity_poly.pdbx_strand_id
1 'polypeptide(L)'
;MHTIEAEDYRREILGYCYRYFGCFAEAEDATQETMLRAWKARDAAGFQGRSSLRTWLYSIATHVCLDMTRAPQRRALPADLTGPGRVPDDPTTLTTLPETTWIGPARDAHLGIDPSATAIERESVRLAFVAALQYLPPRQRVVLLLRDVLDHSAAECAELLGMTLPSVNSALARARKTLSQHETAFPDPTENTSSSSSSSRSSLPSRPDPHVDARLLEQYVAAFEAYDVDRLVALLADDAEFTMPPFELWLRGAAEIERWWRGPGEVCRNARTIVTSANGRPAVAVYHQAGDQRWEPFAIHVLDSAAGRISAITHFIGAHHFAEFGLPAQLP
;
A
#
# COMPACT_ATOMS: atom_id res chain seq x y z
N MET A 1 32.78 16.63 -5.44
CA MET A 1 31.53 17.01 -4.77
C MET A 1 30.41 16.63 -5.73
N HIS A 2 29.68 15.51 -5.51
CA HIS A 2 28.55 15.15 -6.35
C HIS A 2 27.48 16.23 -6.17
N THR A 3 27.10 16.86 -7.26
CA THR A 3 25.94 17.77 -7.28
C THR A 3 24.70 16.88 -7.08
N ILE A 4 24.03 16.99 -5.96
CA ILE A 4 22.74 16.31 -5.71
C ILE A 4 21.76 16.85 -6.74
N GLU A 5 21.26 15.98 -7.62
CA GLU A 5 20.31 16.34 -8.66
C GLU A 5 18.88 15.98 -8.23
N ALA A 6 17.87 16.59 -8.86
CA ALA A 6 16.46 16.29 -8.55
C ALA A 6 16.14 14.80 -8.73
N GLU A 7 16.83 14.12 -9.66
CA GLU A 7 16.64 12.69 -9.95
C GLU A 7 17.03 11.78 -8.76
N ASP A 8 17.93 12.21 -7.89
CA ASP A 8 18.29 11.47 -6.67
C ASP A 8 17.10 11.31 -5.72
N TYR A 9 16.11 12.19 -5.80
CA TYR A 9 14.89 12.19 -5.00
C TYR A 9 13.70 11.50 -5.68
N ARG A 10 13.85 10.99 -6.91
CA ARG A 10 12.74 10.44 -7.69
C ARG A 10 11.95 9.37 -6.93
N ARG A 11 12.65 8.41 -6.30
CA ARG A 11 12.01 7.33 -5.54
C ARG A 11 11.23 7.85 -4.33
N GLU A 12 11.78 8.82 -3.64
CA GLU A 12 11.17 9.44 -2.47
C GLU A 12 9.89 10.19 -2.86
N ILE A 13 9.93 10.94 -3.96
CA ILE A 13 8.76 11.63 -4.52
C ILE A 13 7.73 10.63 -5.02
N LEU A 14 8.13 9.54 -5.67
CA LEU A 14 7.22 8.47 -6.10
C LEU A 14 6.50 7.84 -4.90
N GLY A 15 7.23 7.54 -3.82
CA GLY A 15 6.64 7.03 -2.58
C GLY A 15 5.63 8.00 -1.95
N TYR A 16 5.89 9.31 -2.02
CA TYR A 16 4.94 10.34 -1.59
C TYR A 16 3.68 10.36 -2.46
N CYS A 17 3.84 10.40 -3.78
CA CYS A 17 2.73 10.39 -4.72
C CYS A 17 1.88 9.12 -4.60
N TYR A 18 2.53 7.95 -4.40
CA TYR A 18 1.82 6.70 -4.19
C TYR A 18 0.94 6.72 -2.93
N ARG A 19 1.45 7.19 -1.80
CA ARG A 19 0.63 7.37 -0.58
C ARG A 19 -0.57 8.27 -0.82
N TYR A 20 -0.38 9.27 -1.66
CA TYR A 20 -1.45 10.21 -1.99
C TYR A 20 -2.52 9.60 -2.89
N PHE A 21 -2.15 8.92 -3.98
CA PHE A 21 -3.09 8.40 -4.98
C PHE A 21 -3.59 6.98 -4.69
N GLY A 22 -2.78 6.14 -4.06
CA GLY A 22 -3.08 4.71 -3.88
C GLY A 22 -3.00 3.90 -5.19
N CYS A 23 -2.35 4.44 -6.23
CA CYS A 23 -2.17 3.81 -7.53
C CYS A 23 -0.78 4.12 -8.06
N PHE A 24 -0.04 3.08 -8.47
CA PHE A 24 1.32 3.23 -8.94
C PHE A 24 1.40 4.06 -10.23
N ALA A 25 0.54 3.81 -11.20
CA ALA A 25 0.52 4.55 -12.48
C ALA A 25 0.28 6.06 -12.26
N GLU A 26 -0.73 6.45 -11.46
CA GLU A 26 -0.97 7.86 -11.15
C GLU A 26 0.18 8.50 -10.36
N ALA A 27 0.81 7.73 -9.48
CA ALA A 27 1.97 8.19 -8.73
C ALA A 27 3.19 8.42 -9.63
N GLU A 28 3.41 7.55 -10.62
CA GLU A 28 4.48 7.69 -11.61
C GLU A 28 4.23 8.91 -12.49
N ASP A 29 3.01 9.12 -12.99
CA ASP A 29 2.63 10.30 -13.76
C ASP A 29 2.86 11.60 -12.97
N ALA A 30 2.43 11.63 -11.70
CA ALA A 30 2.66 12.77 -10.82
C ALA A 30 4.15 13.01 -10.55
N THR A 31 4.93 11.94 -10.43
CA THR A 31 6.38 12.02 -10.25
C THR A 31 7.05 12.58 -11.49
N GLN A 32 6.69 12.10 -12.68
CA GLN A 32 7.21 12.60 -13.95
C GLN A 32 6.90 14.10 -14.13
N GLU A 33 5.66 14.51 -13.88
CA GLU A 33 5.26 15.93 -13.95
C GLU A 33 6.02 16.78 -12.91
N THR A 34 6.25 16.24 -11.71
CA THR A 34 7.05 16.91 -10.68
C THR A 34 8.47 17.14 -11.16
N MET A 35 9.14 16.12 -11.71
CA MET A 35 10.49 16.22 -12.23
C MET A 35 10.56 17.19 -13.42
N LEU A 36 9.56 17.16 -14.30
CA LEU A 36 9.46 18.08 -15.43
C LEU A 36 9.30 19.54 -14.98
N ARG A 37 8.44 19.81 -14.00
CA ARG A 37 8.28 21.16 -13.41
C ARG A 37 9.55 21.60 -12.71
N ALA A 38 10.21 20.72 -11.98
CA ALA A 38 11.49 21.03 -11.33
C ALA A 38 12.59 21.38 -12.34
N TRP A 39 12.69 20.62 -13.43
CA TRP A 39 13.63 20.89 -14.49
C TRP A 39 13.38 22.24 -15.17
N LYS A 40 12.16 22.54 -15.57
CA LYS A 40 11.77 23.83 -16.17
C LYS A 40 12.04 25.02 -15.24
N ALA A 41 11.74 24.84 -13.94
CA ALA A 41 11.94 25.91 -12.96
C ALA A 41 13.43 26.16 -12.67
N ARG A 42 14.29 25.16 -12.79
CA ARG A 42 15.76 25.31 -12.63
C ARG A 42 16.33 26.32 -13.64
N ASP A 43 15.90 26.22 -14.90
CA ASP A 43 16.36 27.10 -15.98
C ASP A 43 15.82 28.53 -15.85
N ALA A 44 14.63 28.69 -15.21
CA ALA A 44 13.98 29.98 -14.99
C ALA A 44 14.34 30.66 -13.65
N ALA A 45 15.47 30.30 -13.02
CA ALA A 45 15.87 30.77 -11.68
C ALA A 45 14.85 30.43 -10.56
N GLY A 46 14.07 29.35 -10.73
CA GLY A 46 13.01 28.97 -9.79
C GLY A 46 13.51 28.43 -8.45
N PHE A 47 14.63 27.69 -8.44
CA PHE A 47 15.24 27.24 -7.17
C PHE A 47 16.26 28.29 -6.69
N GLN A 48 15.85 29.06 -5.70
CA GLN A 48 16.65 30.16 -5.15
C GLN A 48 17.45 29.78 -3.90
N GLY A 49 17.47 28.51 -3.51
CA GLY A 49 18.18 28.03 -2.31
C GLY A 49 17.60 28.52 -0.97
N ARG A 50 16.37 29.02 -0.96
CA ARG A 50 15.68 29.45 0.29
C ARG A 50 15.23 28.30 1.18
N SER A 51 15.08 27.11 0.60
CA SER A 51 14.80 25.85 1.29
C SER A 51 15.76 24.76 0.79
N SER A 52 15.74 23.57 1.38
CA SER A 52 16.45 22.43 0.83
C SER A 52 15.85 22.03 -0.54
N LEU A 53 16.67 21.44 -1.43
CA LEU A 53 16.18 20.87 -2.69
C LEU A 53 15.05 19.87 -2.45
N ARG A 54 15.18 19.05 -1.43
CA ARG A 54 14.16 18.08 -1.01
C ARG A 54 12.83 18.76 -0.69
N THR A 55 12.82 19.77 0.18
CA THR A 55 11.62 20.54 0.54
C THR A 55 10.97 21.20 -0.69
N TRP A 56 11.77 21.74 -1.58
CA TRP A 56 11.31 22.36 -2.81
C TRP A 56 10.64 21.34 -3.75
N LEU A 57 11.21 20.14 -3.91
CA LEU A 57 10.63 19.07 -4.71
C LEU A 57 9.29 18.59 -4.12
N TYR A 58 9.20 18.46 -2.80
CA TYR A 58 7.91 18.15 -2.15
C TYR A 58 6.86 19.24 -2.34
N SER A 59 7.27 20.51 -2.40
CA SER A 59 6.34 21.60 -2.74
C SER A 59 5.75 21.41 -4.15
N ILE A 60 6.60 21.11 -5.14
CA ILE A 60 6.14 20.86 -6.51
C ILE A 60 5.23 19.62 -6.55
N ALA A 61 5.68 18.49 -5.97
CA ALA A 61 4.92 17.25 -5.94
C ALA A 61 3.55 17.42 -5.31
N THR A 62 3.47 18.17 -4.21
CA THR A 62 2.22 18.47 -3.53
C THR A 62 1.24 19.22 -4.43
N HIS A 63 1.70 20.24 -5.12
CA HIS A 63 0.85 21.01 -6.05
C HIS A 63 0.42 20.14 -7.23
N VAL A 64 1.33 19.31 -7.79
CA VAL A 64 0.99 18.34 -8.84
C VAL A 64 -0.09 17.37 -8.37
N CYS A 65 0.05 16.78 -7.18
CA CYS A 65 -0.95 15.88 -6.63
C CYS A 65 -2.32 16.55 -6.47
N LEU A 66 -2.35 17.78 -5.97
CA LEU A 66 -3.59 18.54 -5.82
C LEU A 66 -4.22 18.91 -7.17
N ASP A 67 -3.39 19.29 -8.16
CA ASP A 67 -3.84 19.64 -9.52
C ASP A 67 -4.42 18.43 -10.27
N MET A 68 -3.82 17.25 -10.10
CA MET A 68 -4.26 16.02 -10.74
C MET A 68 -5.54 15.44 -10.13
N THR A 69 -5.87 15.83 -8.90
CA THR A 69 -7.09 15.38 -8.23
C THR A 69 -8.32 16.12 -8.79
N ARG A 70 -8.83 15.64 -9.95
CA ARG A 70 -9.94 16.31 -10.68
C ARG A 70 -11.34 15.96 -10.20
N ALA A 71 -11.48 14.82 -9.49
CA ALA A 71 -12.75 14.35 -8.94
C ALA A 71 -12.53 13.69 -7.59
N PRO A 72 -13.55 13.61 -6.72
CA PRO A 72 -13.45 12.88 -5.46
C PRO A 72 -13.52 11.35 -5.71
N GLN A 73 -12.68 10.84 -6.62
CA GLN A 73 -12.60 9.41 -6.89
C GLN A 73 -11.78 8.81 -5.76
N ARG A 74 -12.48 8.16 -4.84
CA ARG A 74 -11.90 7.44 -3.73
C ARG A 74 -11.54 6.05 -4.17
N ARG A 75 -10.26 5.70 -4.10
CA ARG A 75 -9.81 4.32 -4.23
C ARG A 75 -10.08 3.56 -2.93
N ALA A 76 -10.31 2.28 -3.03
CA ALA A 76 -10.72 1.45 -1.90
C ALA A 76 -10.12 0.04 -2.00
N LEU A 77 -10.13 -0.69 -0.90
CA LEU A 77 -10.05 -2.16 -0.89
C LEU A 77 -11.46 -2.74 -0.83
N PRO A 78 -11.69 -4.00 -1.20
CA PRO A 78 -13.02 -4.61 -1.13
C PRO A 78 -13.69 -4.49 0.24
N ALA A 79 -12.95 -4.63 1.33
CA ALA A 79 -13.45 -4.47 2.69
C ALA A 79 -13.93 -3.04 3.05
N ASP A 80 -13.52 -2.03 2.28
CA ASP A 80 -13.99 -0.65 2.45
C ASP A 80 -15.35 -0.38 1.80
N LEU A 81 -15.78 -1.26 0.89
CA LEU A 81 -16.99 -1.07 0.08
C LEU A 81 -18.15 -1.94 0.55
N THR A 82 -17.86 -3.18 0.92
CA THR A 82 -18.88 -4.19 1.24
C THR A 82 -18.54 -4.94 2.54
N GLY A 83 -19.52 -5.58 3.13
CA GLY A 83 -19.30 -6.57 4.19
C GLY A 83 -18.68 -7.87 3.64
N PRO A 84 -18.14 -8.75 4.52
CA PRO A 84 -17.59 -10.02 4.09
C PRO A 84 -18.67 -10.88 3.41
N GLY A 85 -18.30 -11.40 2.24
CA GLY A 85 -19.16 -12.28 1.44
C GLY A 85 -19.00 -13.76 1.81
N ARG A 86 -19.61 -14.60 1.00
CA ARG A 86 -19.44 -16.06 1.01
C ARG A 86 -18.94 -16.51 -0.35
N VAL A 87 -18.27 -17.64 -0.38
CA VAL A 87 -17.85 -18.25 -1.64
C VAL A 87 -19.10 -18.54 -2.49
N PRO A 88 -19.20 -18.02 -3.72
CA PRO A 88 -20.34 -18.29 -4.59
C PRO A 88 -20.28 -19.73 -5.12
N ASP A 89 -21.45 -20.33 -5.35
CA ASP A 89 -21.54 -21.66 -5.98
C ASP A 89 -21.06 -21.59 -7.45
N ASP A 90 -21.29 -20.46 -8.12
CA ASP A 90 -20.83 -20.18 -9.48
C ASP A 90 -19.90 -18.96 -9.49
N PRO A 91 -18.59 -19.16 -9.70
CA PRO A 91 -17.62 -18.05 -9.72
C PRO A 91 -17.83 -17.06 -10.88
N THR A 92 -18.58 -17.43 -11.93
CA THR A 92 -18.88 -16.51 -13.04
C THR A 92 -19.81 -15.37 -12.64
N THR A 93 -20.45 -15.49 -11.49
CA THR A 93 -21.33 -14.45 -10.92
C THR A 93 -20.57 -13.34 -10.20
N LEU A 94 -19.25 -13.47 -10.05
CA LEU A 94 -18.42 -12.48 -9.36
C LEU A 94 -18.46 -11.12 -10.09
N THR A 95 -18.82 -10.08 -9.35
CA THR A 95 -18.87 -8.71 -9.84
C THR A 95 -17.48 -8.08 -9.80
N THR A 96 -17.08 -7.47 -10.92
CA THR A 96 -15.86 -6.67 -11.00
C THR A 96 -16.20 -5.19 -11.04
N LEU A 97 -15.37 -4.36 -10.40
CA LEU A 97 -15.41 -2.91 -10.54
C LEU A 97 -14.24 -2.41 -11.40
N PRO A 98 -14.37 -1.21 -11.99
CA PRO A 98 -13.28 -0.61 -12.75
C PRO A 98 -11.98 -0.55 -11.93
N GLU A 99 -10.85 -0.71 -12.59
CA GLU A 99 -9.52 -0.66 -11.97
C GLU A 99 -9.27 0.66 -11.20
N THR A 100 -9.85 1.76 -11.67
CA THR A 100 -9.79 3.06 -11.01
C THR A 100 -10.45 3.09 -9.62
N THR A 101 -11.25 2.09 -9.28
CA THR A 101 -11.87 1.94 -7.95
C THR A 101 -10.88 1.44 -6.92
N TRP A 102 -9.85 0.71 -7.33
CA TRP A 102 -9.01 -0.06 -6.45
C TRP A 102 -7.70 0.65 -6.10
N ILE A 103 -7.25 0.44 -4.87
CA ILE A 103 -5.86 0.66 -4.53
C ILE A 103 -5.05 -0.42 -5.22
N GLY A 104 -3.97 -0.04 -5.91
CA GLY A 104 -3.05 -0.96 -6.54
C GLY A 104 -1.83 -1.26 -5.68
N PRO A 105 -1.19 -2.42 -5.83
CA PRO A 105 0.04 -2.74 -5.12
C PRO A 105 1.19 -1.89 -5.68
N ALA A 106 2.20 -1.64 -4.84
CA ALA A 106 3.44 -1.02 -5.32
C ALA A 106 4.65 -1.75 -4.72
N ARG A 107 5.62 -2.05 -5.57
CA ARG A 107 6.85 -2.72 -5.17
C ARG A 107 7.67 -1.83 -4.23
N ASP A 108 8.16 -2.38 -3.12
CA ASP A 108 8.91 -1.65 -2.09
C ASP A 108 10.13 -0.91 -2.64
N ALA A 109 10.86 -1.54 -3.57
CA ALA A 109 12.01 -0.93 -4.21
C ALA A 109 11.68 0.37 -4.98
N HIS A 110 10.45 0.52 -5.49
CA HIS A 110 9.99 1.73 -6.17
C HIS A 110 9.60 2.82 -5.16
N LEU A 111 9.11 2.42 -3.98
CA LEU A 111 8.68 3.34 -2.92
C LEU A 111 9.83 3.82 -2.03
N GLY A 112 11.07 3.39 -2.31
CA GLY A 112 12.22 3.68 -1.46
C GLY A 112 12.22 2.90 -0.14
N ILE A 113 11.41 1.86 -0.03
CA ILE A 113 11.36 0.97 1.14
C ILE A 113 12.40 -0.13 0.94
N ASP A 114 13.46 -0.06 1.69
CA ASP A 114 14.51 -1.08 1.72
C ASP A 114 14.51 -1.85 3.06
N PRO A 115 15.37 -2.88 3.22
CA PRO A 115 15.43 -3.64 4.47
C PRO A 115 15.76 -2.81 5.71
N SER A 116 16.41 -1.64 5.54
CA SER A 116 16.77 -0.73 6.64
C SER A 116 15.68 0.27 6.97
N ALA A 117 14.60 0.36 6.15
CA ALA A 117 13.49 1.29 6.36
C ALA A 117 12.91 1.17 7.77
N THR A 118 12.57 2.31 8.35
CA THR A 118 11.96 2.38 9.68
C THR A 118 10.57 1.74 9.70
N ALA A 119 10.08 1.40 10.89
CA ALA A 119 8.72 0.87 11.04
C ALA A 119 7.67 1.87 10.53
N ILE A 120 7.87 3.17 10.78
CA ILE A 120 6.96 4.24 10.30
C ILE A 120 6.92 4.28 8.78
N GLU A 121 8.07 4.21 8.10
CA GLU A 121 8.13 4.21 6.64
C GLU A 121 7.39 3.02 6.05
N ARG A 122 7.60 1.80 6.59
CA ARG A 122 6.89 0.59 6.16
C ARG A 122 5.39 0.66 6.42
N GLU A 123 4.98 1.07 7.62
CA GLU A 123 3.55 1.21 7.94
C GLU A 123 2.86 2.27 7.09
N SER A 124 3.57 3.34 6.71
CA SER A 124 3.02 4.43 5.88
C SER A 124 2.72 4.03 4.43
N VAL A 125 3.19 2.89 3.96
CA VAL A 125 2.88 2.35 2.61
C VAL A 125 1.95 1.15 2.65
N ARG A 126 1.57 0.63 3.84
CA ARG A 126 0.62 -0.48 3.94
C ARG A 126 -0.69 -0.16 3.22
N LEU A 127 -1.25 -1.18 2.60
CA LEU A 127 -2.51 -1.06 1.86
C LEU A 127 -3.63 -0.48 2.73
N ALA A 128 -3.76 -0.94 3.97
CA ALA A 128 -4.75 -0.43 4.92
C ALA A 128 -4.58 1.06 5.22
N PHE A 129 -3.32 1.53 5.41
CA PHE A 129 -3.04 2.94 5.63
C PHE A 129 -3.31 3.78 4.38
N VAL A 130 -2.86 3.31 3.20
CA VAL A 130 -3.11 3.97 1.92
C VAL A 130 -4.63 4.06 1.64
N ALA A 131 -5.40 3.01 1.97
CA ALA A 131 -6.85 3.00 1.91
C ALA A 131 -7.48 4.04 2.83
N ALA A 132 -7.02 4.09 4.08
CA ALA A 132 -7.52 5.08 5.04
C ALA A 132 -7.25 6.52 4.59
N LEU A 133 -6.11 6.79 3.96
CA LEU A 133 -5.81 8.10 3.39
C LEU A 133 -6.84 8.54 2.34
N GLN A 134 -7.46 7.61 1.62
CA GLN A 134 -8.46 7.94 0.60
C GLN A 134 -9.76 8.50 1.19
N TYR A 135 -10.04 8.33 2.48
CA TYR A 135 -11.16 8.98 3.17
C TYR A 135 -10.92 10.46 3.44
N LEU A 136 -9.67 10.92 3.35
CA LEU A 136 -9.32 12.31 3.64
C LEU A 136 -9.56 13.22 2.43
N PRO A 137 -10.14 14.41 2.63
CA PRO A 137 -10.10 15.45 1.62
C PRO A 137 -8.67 15.76 1.18
N PRO A 138 -8.42 16.10 -0.10
CA PRO A 138 -7.08 16.26 -0.67
C PRO A 138 -6.12 17.09 0.19
N ARG A 139 -6.54 18.25 0.69
CA ARG A 139 -5.70 19.12 1.53
C ARG A 139 -5.39 18.51 2.90
N GLN A 140 -6.32 17.75 3.49
CA GLN A 140 -6.08 17.09 4.78
C GLN A 140 -5.10 15.92 4.60
N ARG A 141 -5.23 15.17 3.51
CA ARG A 141 -4.32 14.09 3.13
C ARG A 141 -2.89 14.60 2.98
N VAL A 142 -2.70 15.68 2.23
CA VAL A 142 -1.38 16.30 2.07
C VAL A 142 -0.80 16.76 3.41
N VAL A 143 -1.57 17.47 4.24
CA VAL A 143 -1.09 17.94 5.54
C VAL A 143 -0.66 16.78 6.42
N LEU A 144 -1.43 15.68 6.45
CA LEU A 144 -1.09 14.50 7.23
C LEU A 144 0.20 13.84 6.70
N LEU A 145 0.33 13.66 5.40
CA LEU A 145 1.54 13.08 4.80
C LEU A 145 2.78 13.92 5.10
N LEU A 146 2.71 15.23 4.95
CA LEU A 146 3.83 16.12 5.25
C LEU A 146 4.21 16.09 6.74
N ARG A 147 3.22 16.10 7.64
CA ARG A 147 3.43 16.20 9.10
C ARG A 147 3.81 14.88 9.74
N ASP A 148 3.06 13.81 9.46
CA ASP A 148 3.14 12.56 10.21
C ASP A 148 4.01 11.49 9.49
N VAL A 149 4.20 11.61 8.18
CA VAL A 149 5.04 10.67 7.41
C VAL A 149 6.41 11.26 7.07
N LEU A 150 6.45 12.55 6.70
CA LEU A 150 7.68 13.20 6.22
C LEU A 150 8.32 14.14 7.24
N ASP A 151 7.73 14.24 8.44
CA ASP A 151 8.23 15.00 9.60
C ASP A 151 8.49 16.50 9.32
N HIS A 152 7.73 17.10 8.38
CA HIS A 152 7.79 18.55 8.19
C HIS A 152 7.16 19.27 9.37
N SER A 153 7.73 20.41 9.78
CA SER A 153 7.14 21.27 10.79
C SER A 153 5.81 21.90 10.30
N ALA A 154 4.96 22.34 11.23
CA ALA A 154 3.72 23.04 10.85
C ALA A 154 4.00 24.35 10.09
N ALA A 155 5.13 25.01 10.35
CA ALA A 155 5.56 26.22 9.66
C ALA A 155 5.95 25.93 8.22
N GLU A 156 6.75 24.90 7.98
CA GLU A 156 7.11 24.44 6.62
C GLU A 156 5.88 24.05 5.81
N CYS A 157 4.95 23.30 6.42
CA CYS A 157 3.68 22.95 5.77
C CYS A 157 2.84 24.19 5.43
N ALA A 158 2.79 25.20 6.32
CA ALA A 158 2.07 26.42 6.09
C ALA A 158 2.66 27.21 4.90
N GLU A 159 3.98 27.33 4.83
CA GLU A 159 4.68 27.95 3.71
C GLU A 159 4.46 27.18 2.42
N LEU A 160 4.66 25.86 2.42
CA LEU A 160 4.54 24.98 1.27
C LEU A 160 3.14 24.99 0.65
N LEU A 161 2.09 25.06 1.48
CA LEU A 161 0.70 24.99 1.07
C LEU A 161 0.02 26.37 0.91
N GLY A 162 0.73 27.45 1.22
CA GLY A 162 0.12 28.79 1.29
C GLY A 162 -0.99 28.89 2.33
N MET A 163 -0.86 28.18 3.44
CA MET A 163 -1.85 28.13 4.52
C MET A 163 -1.36 28.87 5.76
N THR A 164 -2.29 29.21 6.68
CA THR A 164 -1.90 29.69 8.00
C THR A 164 -1.57 28.53 8.96
N LEU A 165 -0.72 28.74 9.94
CA LEU A 165 -0.41 27.74 10.98
C LEU A 165 -1.67 27.16 11.66
N PRO A 166 -2.66 27.97 12.09
CA PRO A 166 -3.89 27.44 12.64
C PRO A 166 -4.67 26.55 11.65
N SER A 167 -4.64 26.88 10.35
CA SER A 167 -5.30 26.08 9.31
C SER A 167 -4.62 24.72 9.11
N VAL A 168 -3.27 24.67 9.14
CA VAL A 168 -2.50 23.40 9.09
C VAL A 168 -2.85 22.52 10.30
N ASN A 169 -2.78 23.08 11.51
CA ASN A 169 -3.10 22.33 12.73
C ASN A 169 -4.55 21.81 12.75
N SER A 170 -5.51 22.64 12.31
CA SER A 170 -6.91 22.22 12.19
C SER A 170 -7.12 21.13 11.14
N ALA A 171 -6.41 21.20 10.00
CA ALA A 171 -6.48 20.18 8.96
C ALA A 171 -5.90 18.84 9.46
N LEU A 172 -4.75 18.89 10.15
CA LEU A 172 -4.13 17.71 10.76
C LEU A 172 -5.04 17.05 11.81
N ALA A 173 -5.61 17.84 12.73
CA ALA A 173 -6.51 17.34 13.75
C ALA A 173 -7.74 16.63 13.13
N ARG A 174 -8.33 17.21 12.08
CA ARG A 174 -9.45 16.59 11.36
C ARG A 174 -9.02 15.31 10.63
N ALA A 175 -7.84 15.32 9.98
CA ALA A 175 -7.30 14.14 9.30
C ALA A 175 -7.12 12.97 10.28
N ARG A 176 -6.45 13.21 11.42
CA ARG A 176 -6.23 12.20 12.47
C ARG A 176 -7.57 11.67 13.03
N LYS A 177 -8.54 12.58 13.28
CA LYS A 177 -9.88 12.18 13.73
C LYS A 177 -10.58 11.27 12.71
N THR A 178 -10.49 11.58 11.42
CA THR A 178 -11.09 10.74 10.37
C THR A 178 -10.41 9.37 10.34
N LEU A 179 -9.07 9.31 10.40
CA LEU A 179 -8.35 8.03 10.41
C LEU A 179 -8.70 7.16 11.63
N SER A 180 -8.81 7.75 12.82
CA SER A 180 -9.18 7.00 14.03
C SER A 180 -10.60 6.40 13.96
N GLN A 181 -11.49 6.98 13.18
CA GLN A 181 -12.83 6.46 12.96
C GLN A 181 -12.87 5.25 12.01
N HIS A 182 -11.84 5.06 11.21
CA HIS A 182 -11.70 3.93 10.28
C HIS A 182 -10.80 2.81 10.80
N GLU A 183 -10.63 2.71 12.15
CA GLU A 183 -9.85 1.67 12.87
C GLU A 183 -8.45 1.38 12.31
N THR A 184 -7.93 2.25 11.47
CA THR A 184 -6.57 2.12 10.95
C THR A 184 -5.65 2.71 12.01
N ALA A 185 -5.19 1.89 12.95
CA ALA A 185 -4.24 2.28 13.96
C ALA A 185 -2.90 2.69 13.31
N PHE A 186 -2.76 3.98 13.03
CA PHE A 186 -1.44 4.57 12.90
C PHE A 186 -0.89 4.66 14.33
N PRO A 187 0.30 4.11 14.64
CA PRO A 187 0.88 4.25 15.96
C PRO A 187 1.07 5.74 16.25
N ASP A 188 0.45 6.25 17.32
CA ASP A 188 0.63 7.64 17.76
C ASP A 188 2.09 7.84 18.19
N PRO A 189 2.87 8.69 17.51
CA PRO A 189 4.26 8.93 17.89
C PRO A 189 4.41 9.61 19.25
N THR A 190 3.31 10.03 19.91
CA THR A 190 3.33 10.77 21.16
C THR A 190 3.14 9.93 22.44
N GLU A 191 2.88 8.62 22.35
CA GLU A 191 2.67 7.76 23.52
C GLU A 191 3.97 7.28 24.22
N ASN A 192 5.03 8.04 24.17
CA ASN A 192 6.30 7.76 24.89
C ASN A 192 6.47 8.59 26.17
N THR A 193 5.41 8.99 26.87
CA THR A 193 5.53 9.57 28.21
C THR A 193 4.43 9.10 29.16
N SER A 194 4.83 8.17 30.03
CA SER A 194 4.37 7.94 31.43
C SER A 194 2.98 8.43 31.82
N SER A 195 2.02 7.51 32.00
CA SER A 195 1.26 7.45 33.25
C SER A 195 0.43 6.15 33.36
N SER A 196 0.62 5.49 34.46
CA SER A 196 -0.08 4.30 34.93
C SER A 196 -1.55 4.61 35.21
N SER A 197 -2.48 3.96 34.48
CA SER A 197 -3.76 3.57 35.04
C SER A 197 -4.41 2.48 34.16
N SER A 198 -4.78 1.42 34.84
CA SER A 198 -5.39 0.19 34.34
C SER A 198 -6.76 0.42 33.72
N SER A 199 -6.99 0.02 32.46
CA SER A 199 -8.06 -0.87 32.03
C SER A 199 -8.15 -0.95 30.50
N SER A 200 -8.33 -2.18 30.00
CA SER A 200 -8.67 -2.57 28.62
C SER A 200 -7.59 -2.23 27.57
N ARG A 201 -6.54 -3.03 27.56
CA ARG A 201 -5.60 -3.09 26.43
C ARG A 201 -6.31 -3.71 25.22
N SER A 202 -6.79 -2.86 24.31
CA SER A 202 -6.85 -3.24 22.92
C SER A 202 -5.40 -3.45 22.49
N SER A 203 -5.01 -4.69 22.19
CA SER A 203 -3.64 -5.05 21.82
C SER A 203 -3.30 -4.38 20.48
N LEU A 204 -2.40 -3.39 20.55
CA LEU A 204 -1.67 -2.93 19.38
C LEU A 204 -1.08 -4.14 18.66
N PRO A 205 -1.16 -4.23 17.32
CA PRO A 205 -0.51 -5.30 16.59
C PRO A 205 0.98 -5.28 16.93
N SER A 206 1.47 -6.40 17.45
CA SER A 206 2.89 -6.58 17.79
C SER A 206 3.73 -6.21 16.57
N ARG A 207 4.82 -5.46 16.80
CA ARG A 207 5.81 -5.12 15.76
C ARG A 207 6.10 -6.37 14.92
N PRO A 208 5.95 -6.31 13.58
CA PRO A 208 6.28 -7.44 12.73
C PRO A 208 7.72 -7.86 12.99
N ASP A 209 7.94 -9.13 13.30
CA ASP A 209 9.28 -9.71 13.38
C ASP A 209 9.67 -10.12 11.95
N PRO A 210 10.70 -9.50 11.33
CA PRO A 210 11.12 -9.83 9.96
C PRO A 210 11.46 -11.29 9.77
N HIS A 211 11.92 -11.99 10.80
CA HIS A 211 12.24 -13.42 10.74
C HIS A 211 10.98 -14.29 10.76
N VAL A 212 9.94 -13.87 11.47
CA VAL A 212 8.63 -14.55 11.45
C VAL A 212 7.99 -14.40 10.10
N ASP A 213 7.99 -13.17 9.54
CA ASP A 213 7.41 -12.89 8.22
C ASP A 213 8.11 -13.67 7.10
N ALA A 214 9.46 -13.76 7.11
CA ALA A 214 10.22 -14.52 6.12
C ALA A 214 9.89 -16.02 6.18
N ARG A 215 9.83 -16.59 7.37
CA ARG A 215 9.47 -18.01 7.56
C ARG A 215 8.03 -18.30 7.14
N LEU A 216 7.12 -17.41 7.48
CA LEU A 216 5.70 -17.53 7.11
C LEU A 216 5.54 -17.47 5.58
N LEU A 217 6.29 -16.58 4.91
CA LEU A 217 6.31 -16.48 3.46
C LEU A 217 6.83 -17.76 2.81
N GLU A 218 7.94 -18.33 3.29
CA GLU A 218 8.47 -19.60 2.79
C GLU A 218 7.44 -20.74 2.92
N GLN A 219 6.77 -20.83 4.06
CA GLN A 219 5.72 -21.82 4.29
C GLN A 219 4.53 -21.62 3.37
N TYR A 220 4.10 -20.36 3.16
CA TYR A 220 3.02 -20.02 2.25
C TYR A 220 3.36 -20.41 0.80
N VAL A 221 4.52 -20.05 0.30
CA VAL A 221 4.99 -20.37 -1.05
C VAL A 221 5.00 -21.89 -1.26
N ALA A 222 5.63 -22.63 -0.35
CA ALA A 222 5.71 -24.08 -0.45
C ALA A 222 4.33 -24.77 -0.44
N ALA A 223 3.42 -24.31 0.41
CA ALA A 223 2.07 -24.85 0.47
C ALA A 223 1.24 -24.45 -0.76
N PHE A 224 1.40 -23.22 -1.28
CA PHE A 224 0.68 -22.71 -2.43
C PHE A 224 1.10 -23.41 -3.73
N GLU A 225 2.39 -23.58 -3.99
CA GLU A 225 2.89 -24.31 -5.18
C GLU A 225 2.52 -25.79 -5.16
N ALA A 226 2.54 -26.42 -3.98
CA ALA A 226 2.06 -27.79 -3.80
C ALA A 226 0.52 -27.89 -3.85
N TYR A 227 -0.17 -26.78 -3.81
CA TYR A 227 -1.63 -26.67 -3.62
C TYR A 227 -2.13 -27.48 -2.42
N ASP A 228 -1.36 -27.47 -1.33
CA ASP A 228 -1.69 -28.10 -0.06
C ASP A 228 -2.59 -27.19 0.77
N VAL A 229 -3.90 -27.31 0.56
CA VAL A 229 -4.91 -26.45 1.19
C VAL A 229 -4.88 -26.59 2.71
N ASP A 230 -4.63 -27.75 3.25
CA ASP A 230 -4.59 -27.97 4.70
C ASP A 230 -3.45 -27.18 5.33
N ARG A 231 -2.28 -27.18 4.70
CA ARG A 231 -1.14 -26.36 5.13
C ARG A 231 -1.42 -24.87 4.97
N LEU A 232 -2.04 -24.45 3.86
CA LEU A 232 -2.40 -23.04 3.66
C LEU A 232 -3.33 -22.55 4.77
N VAL A 233 -4.38 -23.33 5.11
CA VAL A 233 -5.31 -22.99 6.18
C VAL A 233 -4.62 -22.92 7.55
N ALA A 234 -3.68 -23.82 7.82
CA ALA A 234 -2.93 -23.83 9.08
C ALA A 234 -2.07 -22.56 9.30
N LEU A 235 -1.74 -21.83 8.23
CA LEU A 235 -1.01 -20.54 8.31
C LEU A 235 -1.91 -19.36 8.63
N LEU A 236 -3.23 -19.49 8.44
CA LEU A 236 -4.18 -18.37 8.61
C LEU A 236 -4.48 -18.10 10.09
N ALA A 237 -4.72 -16.85 10.42
CA ALA A 237 -5.44 -16.45 11.62
C ALA A 237 -6.91 -16.87 11.49
N ASP A 238 -7.59 -17.09 12.63
CA ASP A 238 -8.98 -17.57 12.64
C ASP A 238 -9.93 -16.57 11.94
N ASP A 239 -9.65 -15.28 12.03
CA ASP A 239 -10.37 -14.15 11.43
C ASP A 239 -9.70 -13.57 10.17
N ALA A 240 -8.79 -14.32 9.56
CA ALA A 240 -8.04 -13.87 8.39
C ALA A 240 -8.95 -13.31 7.29
N GLU A 241 -8.46 -12.28 6.61
CA GLU A 241 -9.15 -11.63 5.49
C GLU A 241 -8.52 -12.04 4.15
N PHE A 242 -9.37 -12.20 3.14
CA PHE A 242 -8.95 -12.59 1.80
C PHE A 242 -9.68 -11.73 0.78
N THR A 243 -8.96 -10.90 0.05
CA THR A 243 -9.50 -9.95 -0.90
C THR A 243 -8.89 -10.15 -2.29
N MET A 244 -9.66 -9.88 -3.35
CA MET A 244 -9.26 -10.18 -4.72
C MET A 244 -9.63 -9.08 -5.71
N PRO A 245 -9.11 -7.84 -5.61
CA PRO A 245 -9.33 -6.85 -6.67
C PRO A 245 -8.96 -7.43 -8.05
N PRO A 246 -9.78 -7.24 -9.10
CA PRO A 246 -10.88 -6.27 -9.24
C PRO A 246 -12.26 -6.75 -8.77
N PHE A 247 -12.38 -7.90 -8.11
CA PHE A 247 -13.66 -8.37 -7.57
C PHE A 247 -14.05 -7.63 -6.29
N GLU A 248 -15.36 -7.38 -6.12
CA GLU A 248 -15.90 -6.81 -4.87
C GLU A 248 -15.90 -7.83 -3.73
N LEU A 249 -15.88 -9.12 -4.07
CA LEU A 249 -15.90 -10.20 -3.08
C LEU A 249 -14.65 -10.15 -2.20
N TRP A 250 -14.88 -10.23 -0.89
CA TRP A 250 -13.85 -10.55 0.06
C TRP A 250 -14.41 -11.51 1.13
N LEU A 251 -13.53 -12.33 1.68
CA LEU A 251 -13.87 -13.38 2.61
C LEU A 251 -13.23 -13.11 3.96
N ARG A 252 -13.91 -13.51 5.04
CA ARG A 252 -13.36 -13.44 6.39
C ARG A 252 -13.48 -14.81 7.06
N GLY A 253 -12.38 -15.22 7.70
CA GLY A 253 -12.25 -16.45 8.45
C GLY A 253 -11.69 -17.61 7.64
N ALA A 254 -10.85 -18.40 8.29
CA ALA A 254 -10.11 -19.50 7.69
C ALA A 254 -11.04 -20.50 6.96
N ALA A 255 -12.24 -20.77 7.48
CA ALA A 255 -13.20 -21.71 6.88
C ALA A 255 -13.76 -21.24 5.52
N GLU A 256 -14.05 -19.93 5.36
CA GLU A 256 -14.51 -19.40 4.06
C GLU A 256 -13.37 -19.35 3.06
N ILE A 257 -12.13 -19.03 3.50
CA ILE A 257 -10.94 -19.05 2.65
C ILE A 257 -10.61 -20.49 2.22
N GLU A 258 -10.72 -21.48 3.11
CA GLU A 258 -10.58 -22.90 2.77
C GLU A 258 -11.58 -23.32 1.69
N ARG A 259 -12.86 -22.91 1.84
CA ARG A 259 -13.90 -23.21 0.85
C ARG A 259 -13.56 -22.62 -0.52
N TRP A 260 -13.02 -21.39 -0.54
CA TRP A 260 -12.52 -20.78 -1.76
C TRP A 260 -11.42 -21.62 -2.41
N TRP A 261 -10.38 -21.99 -1.67
CA TRP A 261 -9.26 -22.77 -2.21
C TRP A 261 -9.66 -24.19 -2.64
N ARG A 262 -10.65 -24.81 -1.99
CA ARG A 262 -11.17 -26.15 -2.39
C ARG A 262 -12.21 -26.09 -3.50
N GLY A 263 -12.57 -24.89 -3.96
CA GLY A 263 -13.55 -24.66 -5.02
C GLY A 263 -13.01 -23.70 -6.08
N PRO A 264 -13.51 -22.46 -6.20
CA PRO A 264 -13.12 -21.54 -7.27
C PRO A 264 -11.61 -21.29 -7.37
N GLY A 265 -10.89 -21.34 -6.26
CA GLY A 265 -9.43 -21.15 -6.20
C GLY A 265 -8.62 -22.28 -6.83
N GLU A 266 -9.23 -23.42 -7.19
CA GLU A 266 -8.53 -24.55 -7.86
C GLU A 266 -7.86 -24.15 -9.18
N VAL A 267 -8.23 -23.04 -9.77
CA VAL A 267 -7.54 -22.47 -10.94
C VAL A 267 -6.07 -22.18 -10.70
N CYS A 268 -5.66 -22.04 -9.44
CA CYS A 268 -4.26 -21.83 -9.04
C CYS A 268 -3.44 -23.13 -8.92
N ARG A 269 -4.00 -24.31 -9.20
CA ARG A 269 -3.21 -25.55 -9.21
C ARG A 269 -2.10 -25.47 -10.24
N ASN A 270 -0.95 -26.05 -9.90
CA ASN A 270 0.27 -26.01 -10.70
C ASN A 270 0.82 -24.60 -10.93
N ALA A 271 0.45 -23.61 -10.12
CA ALA A 271 1.03 -22.30 -10.18
C ALA A 271 2.53 -22.34 -9.85
N ARG A 272 3.28 -21.40 -10.45
CA ARG A 272 4.65 -21.07 -10.04
C ARG A 272 4.69 -19.69 -9.43
N THR A 273 5.66 -19.48 -8.55
CA THR A 273 5.75 -18.22 -7.84
C THR A 273 7.12 -17.58 -7.92
N ILE A 274 7.14 -16.23 -7.77
CA ILE A 274 8.35 -15.45 -7.51
C ILE A 274 8.12 -14.62 -6.25
N VAL A 275 9.00 -14.78 -5.27
CA VAL A 275 8.98 -13.98 -4.05
C VAL A 275 9.38 -12.54 -4.36
N THR A 276 8.64 -11.59 -3.81
CA THR A 276 8.88 -10.15 -3.92
C THR A 276 8.44 -9.45 -2.63
N SER A 277 8.40 -8.12 -2.66
CA SER A 277 7.81 -7.32 -1.58
C SER A 277 6.96 -6.19 -2.15
N ALA A 278 5.88 -5.87 -1.48
CA ALA A 278 4.96 -4.81 -1.84
C ALA A 278 4.36 -4.16 -0.60
N ASN A 279 4.24 -2.85 -0.61
CA ASN A 279 3.56 -2.11 0.45
C ASN A 279 4.11 -2.36 1.86
N GLY A 280 5.43 -2.53 1.96
CA GLY A 280 6.12 -2.83 3.22
C GLY A 280 5.86 -4.25 3.75
N ARG A 281 5.34 -5.16 2.92
CA ARG A 281 4.95 -6.52 3.28
C ARG A 281 5.57 -7.56 2.34
N PRO A 282 5.73 -8.82 2.81
CA PRO A 282 6.04 -9.94 1.95
C PRO A 282 4.99 -10.07 0.85
N ALA A 283 5.44 -10.31 -0.38
CA ALA A 283 4.54 -10.51 -1.50
C ALA A 283 5.01 -11.65 -2.41
N VAL A 284 4.08 -12.22 -3.16
CA VAL A 284 4.31 -13.35 -4.06
C VAL A 284 3.67 -13.05 -5.41
N ALA A 285 4.45 -13.06 -6.47
CA ALA A 285 3.95 -13.02 -7.83
C ALA A 285 3.58 -14.45 -8.26
N VAL A 286 2.34 -14.63 -8.65
CA VAL A 286 1.76 -15.93 -9.01
C VAL A 286 1.56 -16.01 -10.51
N TYR A 287 2.06 -17.07 -11.10
CA TYR A 287 1.92 -17.40 -12.51
C TYR A 287 1.07 -18.66 -12.67
N HIS A 288 0.07 -18.62 -13.50
CA HIS A 288 -0.76 -19.77 -13.84
C HIS A 288 -0.19 -20.56 -15.01
N GLN A 289 -0.34 -21.88 -14.98
CA GLN A 289 0.04 -22.72 -16.08
C GLN A 289 -0.82 -22.44 -17.30
N ALA A 290 -0.19 -22.11 -18.42
CA ALA A 290 -0.81 -21.82 -19.72
C ALA A 290 -0.27 -22.78 -20.79
N GLY A 291 -0.72 -24.04 -20.74
CA GLY A 291 -0.23 -25.11 -21.61
C GLY A 291 0.98 -25.84 -21.03
N ASP A 292 1.64 -26.67 -21.85
CA ASP A 292 2.79 -27.45 -21.40
C ASP A 292 4.02 -26.57 -21.17
N GLN A 293 4.57 -26.61 -19.96
CA GLN A 293 5.82 -25.93 -19.57
C GLN A 293 5.84 -24.40 -19.80
N ARG A 294 4.70 -23.73 -19.68
CA ARG A 294 4.61 -22.27 -19.77
C ARG A 294 3.71 -21.75 -18.67
N TRP A 295 4.15 -20.68 -17.97
CA TRP A 295 3.37 -20.01 -16.93
C TRP A 295 3.24 -18.54 -17.27
N GLU A 296 2.02 -18.03 -17.21
CA GLU A 296 1.66 -16.64 -17.49
C GLU A 296 1.31 -15.88 -16.23
N PRO A 297 1.60 -14.55 -16.16
CA PRO A 297 1.28 -13.70 -15.02
C PRO A 297 -0.20 -13.74 -14.66
N PHE A 298 -0.48 -13.93 -13.38
CA PHE A 298 -1.87 -13.98 -12.90
C PHE A 298 -2.16 -12.92 -11.83
N ALA A 299 -1.47 -12.96 -10.68
CA ALA A 299 -1.74 -12.06 -9.56
C ALA A 299 -0.50 -11.77 -8.71
N ILE A 300 -0.52 -10.64 -8.02
CA ILE A 300 0.41 -10.35 -6.93
C ILE A 300 -0.34 -10.55 -5.60
N HIS A 301 0.13 -11.47 -4.77
CA HIS A 301 -0.38 -11.68 -3.41
C HIS A 301 0.43 -10.87 -2.42
N VAL A 302 -0.21 -10.00 -1.65
CA VAL A 302 0.40 -9.26 -0.54
C VAL A 302 -0.08 -9.88 0.76
N LEU A 303 0.86 -10.23 1.65
CA LEU A 303 0.58 -10.96 2.88
C LEU A 303 0.75 -10.05 4.10
N ASP A 304 -0.32 -9.84 4.84
CA ASP A 304 -0.23 -9.26 6.18
C ASP A 304 -0.18 -10.36 7.24
N SER A 305 0.61 -10.15 8.28
CA SER A 305 0.77 -11.09 9.39
C SER A 305 0.48 -10.42 10.74
N ALA A 306 -0.06 -11.21 11.67
CA ALA A 306 -0.23 -10.83 13.06
C ALA A 306 -0.05 -12.08 13.94
N ALA A 307 0.67 -11.93 15.05
CA ALA A 307 0.92 -13.01 16.01
C ALA A 307 1.47 -14.31 15.38
N GLY A 308 2.30 -14.18 14.31
CA GLY A 308 2.91 -15.31 13.64
C GLY A 308 1.99 -16.10 12.70
N ARG A 309 0.85 -15.53 12.34
CA ARG A 309 -0.11 -16.08 11.38
C ARG A 309 -0.43 -15.06 10.31
N ILE A 310 -0.91 -15.51 9.15
CA ILE A 310 -1.41 -14.65 8.08
C ILE A 310 -2.76 -14.07 8.51
N SER A 311 -2.82 -12.75 8.69
CA SER A 311 -4.05 -12.02 9.06
C SER A 311 -4.80 -11.49 7.85
N ALA A 312 -4.12 -11.22 6.73
CA ALA A 312 -4.79 -10.87 5.48
C ALA A 312 -3.96 -11.30 4.26
N ILE A 313 -4.67 -11.64 3.18
CA ILE A 313 -4.10 -11.87 1.86
C ILE A 313 -4.88 -11.00 0.86
N THR A 314 -4.17 -10.08 0.19
CA THR A 314 -4.75 -9.30 -0.90
C THR A 314 -4.20 -9.80 -2.22
N HIS A 315 -5.06 -10.35 -3.08
CA HIS A 315 -4.71 -10.85 -4.41
C HIS A 315 -5.01 -9.76 -5.45
N PHE A 316 -4.01 -9.09 -5.94
CA PHE A 316 -4.15 -8.15 -7.06
C PHE A 316 -4.08 -8.91 -8.37
N ILE A 317 -5.24 -9.21 -8.93
CA ILE A 317 -5.36 -9.99 -10.16
C ILE A 317 -5.13 -9.08 -11.37
N GLY A 318 -4.19 -9.46 -12.22
CA GLY A 318 -3.90 -8.74 -13.47
C GLY A 318 -2.44 -8.83 -13.89
N ALA A 319 -2.21 -9.15 -15.15
CA ALA A 319 -0.87 -9.28 -15.73
C ALA A 319 -0.10 -7.94 -15.78
N HIS A 320 -0.80 -6.81 -15.81
CA HIS A 320 -0.20 -5.48 -15.86
C HIS A 320 0.67 -5.17 -14.63
N HIS A 321 0.31 -5.67 -13.44
CA HIS A 321 1.12 -5.50 -12.24
C HIS A 321 2.54 -6.05 -12.38
N PHE A 322 2.73 -7.11 -13.18
CA PHE A 322 4.04 -7.74 -13.32
C PHE A 322 5.06 -6.82 -14.01
N ALA A 323 4.63 -6.05 -15.00
CA ALA A 323 5.48 -5.05 -15.64
C ALA A 323 5.90 -3.95 -14.65
N GLU A 324 4.96 -3.47 -13.82
CA GLU A 324 5.22 -2.48 -12.77
C GLU A 324 6.21 -3.02 -11.72
N PHE A 325 6.17 -4.32 -11.45
CA PHE A 325 7.09 -4.97 -10.52
C PHE A 325 8.43 -5.37 -11.15
N GLY A 326 8.61 -5.16 -12.47
CA GLY A 326 9.81 -5.59 -13.20
C GLY A 326 9.97 -7.12 -13.20
N LEU A 327 8.86 -7.84 -13.21
CA LEU A 327 8.80 -9.31 -13.19
C LEU A 327 8.70 -9.86 -14.62
N PRO A 328 9.15 -11.12 -14.86
CA PRO A 328 9.06 -11.76 -16.17
C PRO A 328 7.61 -11.80 -16.70
N ALA A 329 7.45 -11.52 -18.00
CA ALA A 329 6.17 -11.66 -18.69
C ALA A 329 5.73 -13.12 -18.88
N GLN A 330 6.62 -14.08 -18.60
CA GLN A 330 6.37 -15.52 -18.71
C GLN A 330 7.45 -16.28 -17.98
N LEU A 331 7.10 -17.45 -17.40
CA LEU A 331 8.05 -18.42 -16.88
C LEU A 331 8.09 -19.67 -17.77
N PRO A 332 9.31 -20.31 -17.86
CA PRO A 332 9.50 -21.55 -18.61
C PRO A 332 8.92 -22.76 -17.88
#